data_c931317f783d74af692f53f1b6127491
#
_entry.id   c931317f783d74af692f53f1b6127491
#
_cell.length_a   1.000
_cell.length_b   1.000
_cell.length_c   1.000
_cell.angle_alpha   90.00
_cell.angle_beta   90.00
_cell.angle_gamma   90.00
#
_symmetry.space_group_name_H-M   'P 1'
#
loop_
_entity.id
_entity.type
_entity.pdbx_description
1 polymer ?
#
loop_
_entity_poly.entity_id
_entity_poly.type
_entity_poly.pdbx_seq_one_letter_code
_entity_poly.pdbx_strand_id
1 'polypeptide(L)'
;VTDGRMSGASGKVPAAIHVTPECVAGGPLAKVRDGDVILLDGERGILELKVSAAEFAARQPEAVDLGANQHGLGRELFAVFRANAAGAEQGAMTFAASAYQEAAL
;
A
#
# COMPACT_ATOMS: atom_id res chain seq x y z
N VAL A 1 -7.63 -3.01 6.88
CA VAL A 1 -7.23 -2.39 5.60
C VAL A 1 -5.77 -1.97 5.69
N THR A 2 -4.97 -2.34 4.71
CA THR A 2 -3.55 -1.99 4.66
C THR A 2 -3.03 -2.03 3.23
N ASP A 3 -2.04 -1.23 2.94
CA ASP A 3 -1.29 -1.32 1.68
C ASP A 3 -0.15 -2.36 1.73
N GLY A 4 0.11 -2.90 2.91
CA GLY A 4 1.06 -3.98 3.12
C GLY A 4 0.40 -5.35 3.22
N ARG A 5 1.09 -6.25 3.88
CA ARG A 5 0.61 -7.61 4.19
C ARG A 5 0.13 -7.72 5.62
N MET A 6 -0.63 -8.76 5.91
CA MET A 6 -0.96 -9.15 7.26
C MET A 6 -0.58 -10.61 7.50
N SER A 7 -0.30 -10.97 8.74
CA SER A 7 -0.19 -12.36 9.17
C SER A 7 -1.56 -13.04 9.03
N GLY A 8 -1.63 -14.13 8.30
CA GLY A 8 -2.88 -14.69 7.82
C GLY A 8 -3.96 -14.92 8.87
N ALA A 9 -5.11 -14.34 8.67
CA ALA A 9 -6.33 -14.62 9.43
C ALA A 9 -7.17 -15.73 8.77
N SER A 10 -6.63 -16.39 7.78
CA SER A 10 -7.18 -17.56 7.10
C SER A 10 -8.61 -17.36 6.56
N GLY A 11 -8.93 -16.18 6.09
CA GLY A 11 -10.22 -15.86 5.50
C GLY A 11 -11.38 -15.72 6.48
N LYS A 12 -11.13 -15.78 7.78
CA LYS A 12 -12.18 -15.64 8.80
C LYS A 12 -12.45 -14.19 9.20
N VAL A 13 -11.55 -13.29 8.87
CA VAL A 13 -11.67 -11.88 9.15
C VAL A 13 -11.66 -11.11 7.84
N PRO A 14 -12.65 -10.25 7.58
CA PRO A 14 -12.62 -9.41 6.39
C PRO A 14 -11.35 -8.57 6.37
N ALA A 15 -10.64 -8.59 5.24
CA ALA A 15 -9.40 -7.85 5.09
C ALA A 15 -9.24 -7.35 3.65
N ALA A 16 -8.79 -6.11 3.52
CA ALA A 16 -8.26 -5.56 2.28
C ALA A 16 -6.78 -5.31 2.48
N ILE A 17 -5.96 -6.08 1.79
CA ILE A 17 -4.50 -6.00 1.86
C ILE A 17 -3.93 -5.65 0.49
N HIS A 18 -2.66 -5.24 0.45
CA HIS A 18 -1.99 -4.78 -0.77
C HIS A 18 -2.77 -3.69 -1.51
N VAL A 19 -3.41 -2.80 -0.77
CA VAL A 19 -4.15 -1.68 -1.38
C VAL A 19 -3.18 -0.79 -2.15
N THR A 20 -3.48 -0.55 -3.41
CA THR A 20 -2.61 0.21 -4.33
C THR A 20 -3.30 1.47 -4.85
N PRO A 21 -2.56 2.53 -5.15
CA PRO A 21 -1.13 2.72 -4.86
C PRO A 21 -0.86 2.75 -3.35
N GLU A 22 0.35 2.33 -2.96
CA GLU A 22 0.79 2.35 -1.57
C GLU A 22 0.98 3.78 -1.05
N CYS A 23 0.88 3.98 0.27
CA CYS A 23 1.07 5.30 0.89
C CYS A 23 2.41 5.92 0.51
N VAL A 24 3.48 5.12 0.47
CA VAL A 24 4.83 5.57 0.08
C VAL A 24 4.88 6.08 -1.36
N ALA A 25 3.98 5.61 -2.20
CA ALA A 25 3.83 6.05 -3.60
C ALA A 25 2.72 7.10 -3.78
N GLY A 26 2.25 7.71 -2.70
CA GLY A 26 1.21 8.74 -2.74
C GLY A 26 -0.21 8.20 -2.76
N GLY A 27 -0.40 6.96 -2.35
CA GLY A 27 -1.71 6.32 -2.33
C GLY A 27 -2.70 6.95 -1.35
N PRO A 28 -4.00 6.71 -1.56
CA PRO A 28 -5.06 7.41 -0.83
C PRO A 28 -5.14 7.06 0.66
N LEU A 29 -4.65 5.89 1.08
CA LEU A 29 -4.63 5.52 2.50
C LEU A 29 -3.85 6.52 3.36
N ALA A 30 -2.87 7.23 2.79
CA ALA A 30 -2.12 8.27 3.50
C ALA A 30 -2.99 9.45 3.97
N LYS A 31 -4.21 9.58 3.45
CA LYS A 31 -5.17 10.62 3.82
C LYS A 31 -6.25 10.15 4.79
N VAL A 32 -6.29 8.87 5.11
CA VAL A 32 -7.22 8.33 6.11
C VAL A 32 -6.80 8.79 7.50
N ARG A 33 -7.75 9.10 8.35
CA ARG A 33 -7.53 9.62 9.70
C ARG A 33 -8.27 8.77 10.73
N ASP A 34 -7.78 8.81 11.93
CA ASP A 34 -8.46 8.19 13.07
C ASP A 34 -9.88 8.75 13.20
N GLY A 35 -10.84 7.86 13.38
CA GLY A 35 -12.25 8.20 13.44
C GLY A 35 -12.99 8.15 12.11
N ASP A 36 -12.29 8.03 11.00
CA ASP A 36 -12.95 7.82 9.71
C ASP A 36 -13.69 6.48 9.67
N VAL A 37 -14.82 6.47 9.00
CA VAL A 37 -15.61 5.25 8.78
C VAL A 37 -15.25 4.66 7.42
N ILE A 38 -14.91 3.38 7.41
CA ILE A 38 -14.59 2.62 6.20
C ILE A 38 -15.64 1.52 6.03
N LEU A 39 -16.20 1.41 4.82
CA LEU A 39 -17.00 0.28 4.41
C LEU A 39 -16.13 -0.74 3.69
N LEU A 40 -16.06 -1.95 4.24
CA LEU A 40 -15.45 -3.11 3.59
C LEU A 40 -16.50 -4.18 3.42
N ASP A 41 -16.88 -4.46 2.18
CA ASP A 41 -17.86 -5.47 1.81
C ASP A 41 -17.20 -6.50 0.90
N GLY A 42 -16.85 -7.64 1.46
CA GLY A 42 -16.17 -8.71 0.72
C GLY A 42 -17.06 -9.43 -0.28
N GLU A 43 -18.37 -9.42 -0.09
CA GLU A 43 -19.32 -10.06 -1.03
C GLU A 43 -19.50 -9.21 -2.29
N ARG A 44 -19.60 -7.91 -2.12
CA ARG A 44 -19.80 -6.95 -3.21
C ARG A 44 -18.49 -6.39 -3.77
N GLY A 45 -17.36 -6.68 -3.13
CA GLY A 45 -16.05 -6.18 -3.54
C GLY A 45 -15.92 -4.67 -3.36
N ILE A 46 -16.49 -4.11 -2.30
CA ILE A 46 -16.49 -2.67 -2.02
C ILE A 46 -15.49 -2.36 -0.90
N LEU A 47 -14.64 -1.38 -1.14
CA LEU A 47 -13.82 -0.72 -0.15
C LEU A 47 -14.01 0.78 -0.31
N GLU A 48 -14.65 1.42 0.66
CA GLU A 48 -15.05 2.82 0.56
C GLU A 48 -14.78 3.58 1.85
N LEU A 49 -14.15 4.75 1.72
CA LEU A 49 -14.01 5.71 2.80
C LEU A 49 -15.24 6.63 2.83
N LYS A 50 -15.94 6.68 3.97
CA LYS A 50 -17.14 7.51 4.16
C LYS A 50 -16.78 8.95 4.51
N VAL A 51 -16.06 9.60 3.61
CA VAL A 51 -15.67 11.01 3.68
C VAL A 51 -16.07 11.66 2.35
N SER A 52 -16.52 12.91 2.38
CA SER A 52 -16.88 13.60 1.14
C SER A 52 -15.65 13.80 0.25
N ALA A 53 -15.88 13.82 -1.06
CA ALA A 53 -14.80 14.03 -2.03
C ALA A 53 -14.08 15.37 -1.79
N ALA A 54 -14.81 16.42 -1.43
CA ALA A 54 -14.24 17.73 -1.13
C ALA A 54 -13.34 17.70 0.11
N GLU A 55 -13.79 17.06 1.19
CA GLU A 55 -12.99 16.91 2.41
C GLU A 55 -11.73 16.07 2.14
N PHE A 56 -11.89 14.95 1.45
CA PHE A 56 -10.75 14.08 1.11
C PHE A 56 -9.71 14.81 0.26
N ALA A 57 -10.16 15.58 -0.73
CA ALA A 57 -9.26 16.36 -1.59
C ALA A 57 -8.48 17.42 -0.82
N ALA A 58 -9.08 18.01 0.22
CA ALA A 58 -8.44 19.03 1.07
C ALA A 58 -7.42 18.45 2.05
N ARG A 59 -7.46 17.15 2.32
CA ARG A 59 -6.53 16.51 3.26
C ARG A 59 -5.13 16.39 2.68
N GLN A 60 -4.14 16.66 3.53
CA GLN A 60 -2.74 16.37 3.20
C GLN A 60 -2.42 14.91 3.54
N PRO A 61 -1.64 14.21 2.71
CA PRO A 61 -1.16 12.88 3.05
C PRO A 61 -0.31 12.90 4.31
N GLU A 62 -0.43 11.87 5.15
CA GLU A 62 0.47 11.68 6.27
C GLU A 62 1.87 11.35 5.75
N ALA A 63 2.86 12.09 6.22
CA ALA A 63 4.26 11.83 5.89
C ALA A 63 4.92 11.11 7.07
N VAL A 64 5.49 9.93 6.80
CA VAL A 64 6.22 9.14 7.80
C VAL A 64 7.69 9.14 7.45
N ASP A 65 8.54 9.49 8.42
CA ASP A 65 9.99 9.38 8.27
C ASP A 65 10.40 7.91 8.41
N LEU A 66 10.78 7.31 7.30
CA LEU A 66 11.26 5.93 7.24
C LEU A 66 12.79 5.83 7.34
N GLY A 67 13.50 6.92 7.61
CA GLY A 67 14.97 6.95 7.66
C GLY A 67 15.56 5.91 8.62
N ALA A 68 14.98 5.76 9.80
CA ALA A 68 15.41 4.76 10.78
C ALA A 68 15.29 3.31 10.29
N ASN A 69 14.41 3.04 9.33
CA ASN A 69 14.19 1.72 8.74
C ASN A 69 15.19 1.38 7.62
N GLN A 70 16.12 2.27 7.33
CA GLN A 70 17.13 2.08 6.29
C GLN A 70 18.44 1.51 6.82
N HIS A 71 18.62 1.47 8.15
CA HIS A 71 19.89 1.17 8.79
C HIS A 71 19.77 0.09 9.85
N GLY A 72 20.83 -0.68 10.01
CA GLY A 72 20.95 -1.72 11.03
C GLY A 72 20.24 -3.03 10.65
N LEU A 73 20.59 -4.12 11.33
CA LEU A 73 20.03 -5.46 11.14
C LEU A 73 20.12 -5.98 9.69
N GLY A 74 21.10 -5.53 8.93
CA GLY A 74 21.29 -5.93 7.53
C GLY A 74 20.43 -5.15 6.53
N ARG A 75 19.73 -4.10 6.96
CA ARG A 75 18.89 -3.29 6.06
C ARG A 75 19.68 -2.64 4.94
N GLU A 76 20.94 -2.29 5.19
CA GLU A 76 21.86 -1.75 4.17
C GLU A 76 22.06 -2.73 3.02
N LEU A 77 22.18 -4.02 3.32
CA LEU A 77 22.33 -5.07 2.31
C LEU A 77 21.14 -5.12 1.34
N PHE A 78 19.95 -4.83 1.83
CA PHE A 78 18.73 -4.88 1.05
C PHE A 78 18.31 -3.52 0.43
N ALA A 79 19.15 -2.49 0.55
CA ALA A 79 18.85 -1.16 0.03
C ALA A 79 18.57 -1.16 -1.47
N VAL A 80 19.33 -1.93 -2.25
CA VAL A 80 19.15 -2.05 -3.70
C VAL A 80 17.79 -2.68 -4.02
N PHE A 81 17.40 -3.71 -3.28
CA PHE A 81 16.09 -4.36 -3.49
C PHE A 81 14.95 -3.41 -3.15
N ARG A 82 15.04 -2.66 -2.04
CA ARG A 82 14.04 -1.66 -1.70
C ARG A 82 13.89 -0.59 -2.77
N ALA A 83 15.00 -0.09 -3.28
CA ALA A 83 15.02 0.96 -4.30
C ALA A 83 14.39 0.51 -5.63
N ASN A 84 14.43 -0.80 -5.91
CA ASN A 84 13.96 -1.37 -7.17
C ASN A 84 12.64 -2.13 -7.03
N ALA A 85 12.06 -2.20 -5.83
CA ALA A 85 10.77 -2.87 -5.65
C ALA A 85 9.67 -2.17 -6.43
N ALA A 86 8.98 -2.92 -7.27
CA ALA A 86 7.81 -2.45 -7.99
C ALA A 86 6.56 -2.45 -7.10
N GLY A 87 5.48 -1.85 -7.55
CA GLY A 87 4.19 -1.89 -6.87
C GLY A 87 3.59 -3.28 -6.82
N ALA A 88 2.59 -3.47 -5.95
CA ALA A 88 1.93 -4.76 -5.75
C ALA A 88 1.30 -5.30 -7.04
N GLU A 89 0.71 -4.44 -7.86
CA GLU A 89 0.09 -4.82 -9.14
C GLU A 89 1.11 -5.31 -10.18
N GLN A 90 2.37 -4.91 -10.06
CA GLN A 90 3.48 -5.39 -10.88
C GLN A 90 4.20 -6.60 -10.27
N GLY A 91 3.64 -7.19 -9.20
CA GLY A 91 4.20 -8.35 -8.54
C GLY A 91 5.25 -8.04 -7.47
N ALA A 92 5.45 -6.78 -7.11
CA ALA A 92 6.42 -6.31 -6.11
C ALA A 92 7.85 -6.86 -6.37
N MET A 93 8.21 -7.01 -7.63
CA MET A 93 9.51 -7.55 -8.04
C MET A 93 10.62 -6.52 -7.84
N THR A 94 11.81 -6.99 -7.52
CA THR A 94 12.99 -6.15 -7.31
C THR A 94 13.96 -6.13 -8.49
N PHE A 95 13.62 -6.84 -9.56
CA PHE A 95 14.42 -6.92 -10.78
C PHE A 95 13.52 -7.13 -12.00
N ALA A 96 13.97 -6.66 -13.15
CA ALA A 96 13.36 -6.88 -14.46
C ALA A 96 11.88 -6.48 -14.59
N ALA A 97 11.40 -5.54 -13.77
CA ALA A 97 9.99 -5.09 -13.82
C ALA A 97 9.61 -4.55 -15.21
N SER A 98 10.50 -3.82 -15.87
CA SER A 98 10.27 -3.27 -17.21
C SER A 98 10.13 -4.35 -18.29
N ALA A 99 10.91 -5.41 -18.20
CA ALA A 99 10.87 -6.51 -19.16
C ALA A 99 9.56 -7.31 -19.08
N TYR A 100 8.96 -7.39 -17.90
CA TYR A 100 7.68 -8.08 -17.73
C TYR A 100 6.48 -7.24 -18.18
N GLN A 101 6.58 -5.92 -18.12
CA GLN A 101 5.52 -5.06 -18.64
C GLN A 101 5.40 -5.14 -20.17
N GLU A 102 6.49 -5.29 -20.86
CA GLU A 102 6.49 -5.48 -22.34
C GLU A 102 5.95 -6.86 -22.73
N ALA A 103 6.17 -7.88 -21.93
CA ALA A 103 5.71 -9.24 -22.23
C ALA A 103 4.21 -9.47 -21.93
N ALA A 104 3.57 -8.60 -21.14
CA ALA A 104 2.15 -8.69 -20.79
C ALA A 104 1.22 -8.04 -21.84
N LEU A 105 1.76 -7.43 -22.87
CA LEU A 105 1.05 -6.86 -24.02
C LEU A 105 1.01 -7.86 -25.18
#